data_a2912badd053d2b90cbb7d6310634901
#
_entry.id   a2912badd053d2b90cbb7d6310634901
#
_cell.length_a   1.000
_cell.length_b   1.000
_cell.length_c   1.000
_cell.angle_alpha   90.00
_cell.angle_beta   90.00
_cell.angle_gamma   90.00
#
_symmetry.space_group_name_H-M   'P 1'
#
loop_
_entity.id
_entity.type
_entity.pdbx_description
1 polymer ?
#
loop_
_entity_poly.entity_id
_entity_poly.type
_entity_poly.pdbx_seq_one_letter_code
_entity_poly.pdbx_strand_id
1 'polypeptide(L)' 'MTHLPELVALLAYGIPDACRALGIGRTRLYALIAEGRIEARACGGRTLIPADSLRAFLANLPPAAIRKKDAA' A
#
# COMPACT_ATOMS: atom_id res chain seq x y z
N MET A 1 24.03 7.78 -3.28
CA MET A 1 23.32 7.97 -3.56
C MET A 1 22.38 7.75 -3.21
N THR A 2 22.13 7.74 -3.17
CA THR A 2 21.40 7.63 -3.15
C THR A 2 20.37 7.94 -3.00
N HIS A 3 19.83 8.45 -3.00
CA HIS A 3 18.80 8.74 -2.90
C HIS A 3 17.83 8.78 -3.81
N LEU A 4 17.72 8.58 -4.31
CA LEU A 4 17.08 8.48 -5.53
C LEU A 4 15.64 8.16 -5.50
N PRO A 5 15.12 7.37 -4.57
CA PRO A 5 13.69 7.12 -4.47
C PRO A 5 12.88 8.36 -4.38
N GLU A 6 13.47 9.41 -3.87
CA GLU A 6 12.78 10.68 -3.80
C GLU A 6 12.52 11.26 -5.14
N LEU A 7 13.46 11.03 -6.04
CA LEU A 7 13.37 11.66 -7.33
C LEU A 7 12.43 10.93 -8.24
N VAL A 8 12.39 9.63 -8.13
CA VAL A 8 11.67 8.87 -9.09
C VAL A 8 10.37 8.30 -8.58
N ALA A 9 9.96 8.60 -7.42
CA ALA A 9 8.74 8.06 -6.87
C ALA A 9 8.53 6.62 -7.33
N LEU A 10 8.33 5.72 -6.45
CA LEU A 10 8.16 4.33 -6.81
C LEU A 10 6.89 4.14 -7.62
N LEU A 11 7.00 3.37 -8.70
CA LEU A 11 5.83 3.02 -9.50
C LEU A 11 5.10 1.83 -8.93
N ALA A 12 5.81 0.97 -8.21
CA ALA A 12 5.21 -0.21 -7.63
C ALA A 12 5.98 -0.61 -6.39
N TYR A 13 5.34 -1.37 -5.54
CA TYR A 13 5.91 -1.83 -4.28
C TYR A 13 5.88 -3.34 -4.22
N GLY A 14 6.94 -3.95 -3.69
CA GLY A 14 6.88 -5.36 -3.33
C GLY A 14 5.97 -5.52 -2.12
N ILE A 15 5.65 -6.76 -1.78
CA ILE A 15 4.74 -7.02 -0.67
C ILE A 15 5.23 -6.39 0.65
N PRO A 16 6.51 -6.59 1.06
CA PRO A 16 6.94 -6.00 2.33
C PRO A 16 6.84 -4.48 2.34
N ASP A 17 7.19 -3.86 1.22
CA ASP A 17 7.17 -2.40 1.15
C ASP A 17 5.75 -1.86 1.11
N ALA A 18 4.84 -2.56 0.45
CA ALA A 18 3.45 -2.15 0.44
C ALA A 18 2.87 -2.22 1.85
N CYS A 19 3.22 -3.26 2.60
CA CYS A 19 2.78 -3.38 3.99
C CYS A 19 3.28 -2.22 4.81
N ARG A 20 4.56 -1.86 4.63
CA ARG A 20 5.12 -0.73 5.37
C ARG A 20 4.49 0.58 4.97
N ALA A 21 4.23 0.75 3.68
CA ALA A 21 3.63 1.99 3.20
C ALA A 21 2.24 2.20 3.75
N LEU A 22 1.47 1.13 3.90
CA LEU A 22 0.12 1.23 4.44
C LEU A 22 0.05 1.05 5.94
N GLY A 23 1.13 0.57 6.55
CA GLY A 23 1.11 0.32 7.99
C GLY A 23 0.28 -0.88 8.38
N ILE A 24 0.22 -1.90 7.53
CA ILE A 24 -0.57 -3.11 7.81
C ILE A 24 0.31 -4.34 7.65
N GLY A 25 -0.18 -5.45 8.16
CA GLY A 25 0.53 -6.71 8.03
C GLY A 25 0.21 -7.42 6.73
N ARG A 26 0.94 -8.50 6.45
CA ARG A 26 0.75 -9.24 5.23
C ARG A 26 -0.63 -9.86 5.11
N THR A 27 -1.13 -10.40 6.21
CA THR A 27 -2.45 -11.03 6.19
C THR A 27 -3.50 -10.05 5.72
N ARG A 28 -3.43 -8.83 6.25
CA ARG A 28 -4.40 -7.81 5.86
C ARG A 28 -4.22 -7.41 4.41
N LEU A 29 -2.97 -7.27 3.98
CA LEU A 29 -2.71 -6.90 2.60
C LEU A 29 -3.25 -7.96 1.63
N TYR A 30 -2.97 -9.24 1.91
CA TYR A 30 -3.48 -10.29 1.03
C TYR A 30 -5.00 -10.35 1.03
N ALA A 31 -5.62 -10.07 2.16
CA ALA A 31 -7.07 -10.02 2.22
C ALA A 31 -7.62 -8.92 1.31
N LEU A 32 -6.97 -7.75 1.33
CA LEU A 32 -7.41 -6.65 0.48
C LEU A 32 -7.23 -6.97 -1.00
N ILE A 33 -6.16 -7.68 -1.34
CA ILE A 33 -5.95 -8.10 -2.70
C ILE A 33 -7.03 -9.10 -3.12
N ALA A 34 -7.33 -10.05 -2.25
CA ALA A 34 -8.34 -11.05 -2.54
C ALA A 34 -9.73 -10.43 -2.71
N GLU A 35 -9.99 -9.35 -2.00
CA GLU A 35 -11.26 -8.65 -2.11
C GLU A 35 -11.33 -7.74 -3.33
N GLY A 36 -10.24 -7.63 -4.06
CA GLY A 36 -10.21 -6.76 -5.22
C GLY A 36 -10.06 -5.28 -4.89
N ARG A 37 -9.71 -4.96 -3.65
CA ARG A 37 -9.57 -3.57 -3.24
C ARG A 37 -8.18 -3.02 -3.51
N ILE A 38 -7.19 -3.89 -3.63
CA ILE A 38 -5.84 -3.52 -4.01
C ILE A 38 -5.44 -4.46 -5.13
N GLU A 39 -4.86 -3.90 -6.18
CA GLU A 39 -4.45 -4.67 -7.33
C GLU A 39 -3.04 -5.18 -7.14
N ALA A 40 -2.80 -6.44 -7.51
CA ALA A 40 -1.46 -7.02 -7.48
C ALA A 40 -1.13 -7.50 -8.88
N ARG A 41 0.11 -7.32 -9.28
CA ARG A 41 0.57 -7.73 -10.59
C ARG A 41 1.77 -8.65 -10.47
N ALA A 42 1.88 -9.59 -11.36
CA ALA A 42 3.01 -10.49 -11.38
C ALA A 42 4.07 -9.95 -12.33
N CYS A 43 5.30 -9.96 -11.85
CA CYS A 43 6.42 -9.49 -12.66
C CYS A 43 7.59 -10.39 -12.42
N GLY A 44 7.85 -11.30 -13.37
CA GLY A 44 9.01 -12.17 -13.30
C GLY A 44 9.14 -12.95 -12.01
N GLY A 45 8.06 -13.50 -11.52
CA GLY A 45 8.11 -14.27 -10.29
C GLY A 45 7.92 -13.44 -9.03
N ARG A 46 7.79 -12.13 -9.17
CA ARG A 46 7.55 -11.25 -8.04
C ARG A 46 6.15 -10.70 -8.10
N THR A 47 5.59 -10.43 -6.95
CA THR A 47 4.30 -9.75 -6.86
C THR A 47 4.56 -8.28 -6.58
N LEU A 48 4.00 -7.43 -7.43
CA LEU A 48 4.15 -5.98 -7.27
C LEU A 48 2.78 -5.35 -7.09
N ILE A 49 2.73 -4.33 -6.27
CA ILE A 49 1.51 -3.56 -6.03
C ILE A 49 1.73 -2.20 -6.68
N PRO A 50 0.98 -1.87 -7.73
CA PRO A 50 1.14 -0.56 -8.35
C PRO A 50 0.88 0.56 -7.36
N ALA A 51 1.70 1.59 -7.40
CA ALA A 51 1.54 2.71 -6.48
C ALA A 51 0.17 3.36 -6.63
N ASP A 52 -0.34 3.42 -7.85
CA ASP A 52 -1.66 4.01 -8.07
C ASP A 52 -2.75 3.22 -7.38
N SER A 53 -2.58 1.90 -7.30
CA SER A 53 -3.56 1.07 -6.61
C SER A 53 -3.58 1.37 -5.13
N LEU A 54 -2.40 1.61 -4.54
CA LEU A 54 -2.33 1.98 -3.14
C LEU A 54 -2.96 3.35 -2.89
N ARG A 55 -2.68 4.29 -3.77
CA ARG A 55 -3.27 5.63 -3.63
C ARG A 55 -4.78 5.59 -3.77
N ALA A 56 -5.27 4.82 -4.73
CA ALA A 56 -6.71 4.72 -4.94
C ALA A 56 -7.39 4.06 -3.73
N PHE A 57 -6.74 3.05 -3.18
CA PHE A 57 -7.28 2.39 -2.00
C PHE A 57 -7.41 3.38 -0.84
N LEU A 58 -6.36 4.17 -0.61
CA LEU A 58 -6.40 5.15 0.47
C LEU A 58 -7.45 6.22 0.22
N ALA A 59 -7.56 6.68 -1.02
CA ALA A 59 -8.50 7.73 -1.35
C ALA A 59 -9.94 7.30 -1.18
N ASN A 60 -10.18 6.00 -1.29
CA ASN A 60 -11.54 5.48 -1.16
C ASN A 60 -11.92 5.04 0.24
N LEU A 61 -11.00 5.18 1.18
CA LEU A 61 -11.33 4.86 2.56
C LEU A 61 -12.18 5.96 3.15
N PRO A 62 -13.12 5.62 4.03
CA PRO A 62 -13.91 6.65 4.69
C PRO A 62 -13.06 7.41 5.69
N PRO A 63 -13.47 8.63 6.02
CA PRO A 63 -12.75 9.37 7.05
C PRO A 63 -12.80 8.61 8.37
N ALA A 64 -11.71 8.69 9.12
CA ALA A 64 -11.65 8.02 10.41
C ALA A 64 -12.48 8.80 11.42
N ALA A 65 -13.22 8.05 12.24
CA ALA A 65 -13.96 8.67 13.33
C ALA A 65 -13.05 8.67 14.55
N ILE A 66 -12.21 9.68 14.66
CA ILE A 66 -11.21 9.73 15.70
C ILE A 66 -11.74 10.35 16.97
N ARG A 67 -11.58 9.65 18.07
CA ARG A 67 -11.93 10.17 19.37
C ARG A 67 -10.69 10.77 19.97
N LYS A 68 -10.88 11.59 21.01
CA LYS A 68 -9.75 12.21 21.65
C LYS A 68 -8.66 11.25 22.04
N LYS A 69 -9.02 10.15 22.66
CA LYS A 69 -8.00 9.22 23.14
C LYS A 69 -7.31 8.51 21.99
N ASP A 70 -7.91 8.51 20.82
CA ASP A 70 -7.31 7.86 19.67
C ASP A 70 -6.37 8.80 18.95
N ALA A 71 -6.45 10.05 19.23
CA ALA A 71 -5.65 11.05 18.53
C ALA A 71 -4.25 11.18 19.08
N ALA A 72 -3.94 10.52 20.14
CA ALA A 72 -2.65 10.67 20.80
C ALA A 72 -1.47 10.14 20.00
#